data_895c8300c6d04ad8fe252eaccabb65ca
#
_entry.id   895c8300c6d04ad8fe252eaccabb65ca
#
_cell.length_a   1.000
_cell.length_b   1.000
_cell.length_c   1.000
_cell.angle_alpha   90.00
_cell.angle_beta   90.00
_cell.angle_gamma   90.00
#
_symmetry.space_group_name_H-M   'P 1'
#
loop_
_entity.id
_entity.type
_entity.pdbx_description
1 polymer ?
#
loop_
_entity_poly.entity_id
_entity_poly.type
_entity_poly.pdbx_seq_one_letter_code
_entity_poly.pdbx_strand_id
1 'polypeptide(L)'
;NQATDHPTHIALLAFEKYIEDRLGDKYNVEVYPSELLGSQTDMVQLTQTGAIDFCVASNSILETFSENYTLFNLPYLFASQDAYNAAMDDSEIVDPIFESTARAGFEAVTWIDAGTRNFYTVSTPIHTPADLKGLKIRVQQSPTNVEMMDRLGGSATPMGFGDVYTALQSKVIDGAENNEMALTSNGHGDVCRFYSYDMHQMIPDILIGNCAFLDELSEDERAIFEEGFQLVNLVEREEWGKAVDAAKEKAQNVQGVQFLYPDPKPFQEICEPMHEKVLSQYPDLRPIYQRIQECNAKYSPGTE
;
A
#
# COMPACT_ATOMS: atom_id res chain seq x y z
N ASN A 1 5.96 -8.07 5.03
CA ASN A 1 5.21 -8.99 4.16
C ASN A 1 5.86 -9.23 2.79
N GLN A 2 6.84 -8.44 2.40
CA GLN A 2 7.47 -8.49 1.08
C GLN A 2 8.62 -9.51 1.01
N ALA A 3 8.90 -10.03 -0.18
CA ALA A 3 10.02 -10.91 -0.46
C ALA A 3 11.36 -10.16 -0.40
N THR A 4 12.48 -10.89 -0.36
CA THR A 4 13.82 -10.30 -0.18
C THR A 4 14.34 -9.53 -1.40
N ASP A 5 13.75 -9.70 -2.56
CA ASP A 5 14.04 -8.95 -3.79
C ASP A 5 13.16 -7.70 -3.98
N HIS A 6 12.24 -7.45 -3.05
CA HIS A 6 11.31 -6.32 -3.11
C HIS A 6 12.00 -5.01 -2.66
N PRO A 7 11.74 -3.86 -3.32
CA PRO A 7 12.30 -2.55 -2.96
C PRO A 7 12.16 -2.20 -1.47
N THR A 8 11.01 -2.47 -0.88
CA THR A 8 10.79 -2.26 0.55
C THR A 8 11.79 -3.02 1.42
N HIS A 9 12.13 -4.28 1.07
CA HIS A 9 13.12 -5.04 1.84
C HIS A 9 14.53 -4.45 1.68
N ILE A 10 14.90 -4.05 0.47
CA ILE A 10 16.18 -3.39 0.18
C ILE A 10 16.30 -2.09 1.00
N ALA A 11 15.24 -1.30 1.06
CA ALA A 11 15.19 -0.07 1.84
C ALA A 11 15.33 -0.32 3.37
N LEU A 12 14.68 -1.38 3.87
CA LEU A 12 14.82 -1.76 5.29
C LEU A 12 16.22 -2.26 5.63
N LEU A 13 16.92 -2.95 4.73
CA LEU A 13 18.33 -3.30 4.92
C LEU A 13 19.25 -2.06 4.89
N ALA A 14 18.91 -1.04 4.12
CA ALA A 14 19.61 0.24 4.17
C ALA A 14 19.40 0.95 5.52
N PHE A 15 18.20 0.88 6.08
CA PHE A 15 17.90 1.38 7.42
C PHE A 15 18.66 0.60 8.49
N GLU A 16 18.62 -0.74 8.46
CA GLU A 16 19.40 -1.60 9.36
C GLU A 16 20.85 -1.13 9.41
N LYS A 17 21.50 -1.10 8.24
CA LYS A 17 22.88 -0.66 8.13
C LYS A 17 23.10 0.77 8.64
N TYR A 18 22.18 1.70 8.34
CA TYR A 18 22.30 3.10 8.74
C TYR A 18 22.28 3.26 10.26
N ILE A 19 21.38 2.55 10.95
CA ILE A 19 21.27 2.57 12.41
C ILE A 19 22.48 1.89 13.06
N GLU A 20 22.88 0.71 12.58
CA GLU A 20 24.00 -0.04 13.14
C GLU A 20 25.35 0.68 12.96
N ASP A 21 25.57 1.35 11.83
CA ASP A 21 26.79 2.15 11.60
C ASP A 21 26.93 3.32 12.60
N ARG A 22 25.82 3.81 13.19
CA ARG A 22 25.80 4.98 14.09
C ARG A 22 25.53 4.65 15.55
N LEU A 23 24.73 3.66 15.79
CA LEU A 23 24.21 3.29 17.11
C LEU A 23 24.39 1.79 17.42
N GLY A 24 25.24 1.07 16.69
CA GLY A 24 25.42 -0.37 16.81
C GLY A 24 25.96 -0.86 18.17
N ASP A 25 26.51 0.03 19.00
CA ASP A 25 26.85 -0.28 20.40
C ASP A 25 25.60 -0.44 21.29
N LYS A 26 24.46 0.12 20.87
CA LYS A 26 23.20 0.14 21.62
C LYS A 26 22.07 -0.62 20.95
N TYR A 27 21.99 -0.54 19.61
CA TYR A 27 20.90 -1.12 18.83
C TYR A 27 21.42 -2.13 17.80
N ASN A 28 20.80 -3.29 17.73
CA ASN A 28 20.95 -4.29 16.69
C ASN A 28 19.61 -4.37 15.94
N VAL A 29 19.61 -4.14 14.63
CA VAL A 29 18.41 -4.17 13.82
C VAL A 29 18.31 -5.51 13.09
N GLU A 30 17.17 -6.16 13.19
CA GLU A 30 16.89 -7.42 12.49
C GLU A 30 15.67 -7.28 11.61
N VAL A 31 15.81 -7.51 10.29
CA VAL A 31 14.73 -7.43 9.32
C VAL A 31 14.15 -8.81 9.01
N TYR A 32 12.85 -9.00 9.24
CA TYR A 32 12.12 -10.24 9.00
C TYR A 32 11.22 -10.12 7.77
N PRO A 33 11.61 -10.67 6.59
CA PRO A 33 10.83 -10.61 5.37
C PRO A 33 9.72 -11.68 5.33
N SER A 34 8.88 -11.62 4.27
CA SER A 34 7.96 -12.69 3.85
C SER A 34 6.99 -13.16 4.95
N GLU A 35 6.46 -12.25 5.75
CA GLU A 35 5.50 -12.54 6.83
C GLU A 35 5.99 -13.57 7.86
N LEU A 36 7.31 -13.67 8.08
CA LEU A 36 7.89 -14.60 9.07
C LEU A 36 7.36 -14.39 10.50
N LEU A 37 6.91 -13.18 10.84
CA LEU A 37 6.36 -12.83 12.16
C LEU A 37 4.82 -12.84 12.17
N GLY A 38 4.15 -13.25 11.10
CA GLY A 38 2.71 -13.28 10.97
C GLY A 38 2.16 -12.39 9.85
N SER A 39 0.85 -12.32 9.74
CA SER A 39 0.16 -11.43 8.80
C SER A 39 0.41 -9.95 9.13
N GLN A 40 0.07 -9.04 8.21
CA GLN A 40 0.20 -7.60 8.48
C GLN A 40 -0.58 -7.18 9.74
N THR A 41 -1.79 -7.69 9.94
CA THR A 41 -2.58 -7.41 11.15
C THR A 41 -1.87 -7.90 12.41
N ASP A 42 -1.29 -9.10 12.38
CA ASP A 42 -0.52 -9.64 13.51
C ASP A 42 0.70 -8.75 13.80
N MET A 43 1.44 -8.34 12.77
CA MET A 43 2.61 -7.47 12.93
C MET A 43 2.25 -6.09 13.50
N VAL A 44 1.15 -5.47 13.06
CA VAL A 44 0.66 -4.22 13.67
C VAL A 44 0.32 -4.42 15.15
N GLN A 45 -0.33 -5.52 15.52
CA GLN A 45 -0.62 -5.84 16.93
C GLN A 45 0.64 -6.11 17.75
N LEU A 46 1.65 -6.78 17.17
CA LEU A 46 2.94 -6.98 17.82
C LEU A 46 3.68 -5.64 18.03
N THR A 47 3.63 -4.73 17.05
CA THR A 47 4.16 -3.37 17.19
C THR A 47 3.39 -2.59 18.26
N GLN A 48 2.07 -2.67 18.26
CA GLN A 48 1.21 -2.02 19.26
C GLN A 48 1.59 -2.42 20.68
N THR A 49 1.89 -3.69 20.90
CA THR A 49 2.24 -4.25 22.22
C THR A 49 3.72 -4.11 22.59
N GLY A 50 4.58 -3.64 21.67
CA GLY A 50 6.02 -3.56 21.86
C GLY A 50 6.73 -4.90 21.81
N ALA A 51 6.10 -5.95 21.25
CA ALA A 51 6.77 -7.24 21.01
C ALA A 51 7.74 -7.16 19.81
N ILE A 52 7.49 -6.24 18.89
CA ILE A 52 8.44 -5.77 17.88
C ILE A 52 8.43 -4.24 17.86
N ASP A 53 9.53 -3.63 17.46
CA ASP A 53 9.69 -2.17 17.51
C ASP A 53 9.07 -1.49 16.30
N PHE A 54 9.18 -2.13 15.11
CA PHE A 54 8.72 -1.57 13.84
C PHE A 54 8.06 -2.65 12.97
N CYS A 55 7.10 -2.23 12.14
CA CYS A 55 6.65 -3.05 11.02
C CYS A 55 6.19 -2.20 9.83
N VAL A 56 6.23 -2.79 8.63
CA VAL A 56 5.61 -2.22 7.44
C VAL A 56 4.24 -2.85 7.24
N ALA A 57 3.21 -2.02 7.19
CA ALA A 57 1.85 -2.44 6.91
C ALA A 57 1.23 -1.55 5.83
N SER A 58 0.35 -2.11 5.01
CA SER A 58 -0.44 -1.31 4.08
C SER A 58 -1.37 -0.37 4.84
N ASN A 59 -1.53 0.85 4.32
CA ASN A 59 -2.52 1.80 4.82
C ASN A 59 -3.91 1.18 4.98
N SER A 60 -4.26 0.24 4.10
CA SER A 60 -5.54 -0.49 4.17
C SER A 60 -5.73 -1.28 5.45
N ILE A 61 -4.67 -1.82 6.03
CA ILE A 61 -4.73 -2.51 7.32
C ILE A 61 -4.87 -1.49 8.47
N LEU A 62 -4.16 -0.36 8.36
CA LEU A 62 -4.19 0.69 9.39
C LEU A 62 -5.56 1.37 9.52
N GLU A 63 -6.38 1.36 8.47
CA GLU A 63 -7.77 1.80 8.51
C GLU A 63 -8.58 1.09 9.63
N THR A 64 -8.22 -0.15 9.97
CA THR A 64 -8.90 -0.89 11.04
C THR A 64 -8.48 -0.46 12.44
N PHE A 65 -7.44 0.35 12.58
CA PHE A 65 -6.93 0.90 13.84
C PHE A 65 -7.28 2.39 14.02
N SER A 66 -7.40 3.13 12.91
CA SER A 66 -7.85 4.53 12.91
C SER A 66 -8.57 4.85 11.61
N GLU A 67 -9.77 5.43 11.74
CA GLU A 67 -10.60 5.88 10.62
C GLU A 67 -9.93 6.94 9.74
N ASN A 68 -8.92 7.66 10.22
CA ASN A 68 -8.22 8.65 9.43
C ASN A 68 -7.51 8.04 8.22
N TYR A 69 -7.05 6.78 8.34
CA TYR A 69 -6.43 6.06 7.23
C TYR A 69 -7.40 5.68 6.11
N THR A 70 -8.72 5.79 6.33
CA THR A 70 -9.74 5.62 5.29
C THR A 70 -9.49 6.53 4.09
N LEU A 71 -8.95 7.74 4.33
CA LEU A 71 -8.74 8.72 3.28
C LEU A 71 -7.82 8.19 2.18
N PHE A 72 -6.67 7.63 2.52
CA PHE A 72 -5.71 7.11 1.54
C PHE A 72 -6.15 5.80 0.86
N ASN A 73 -7.23 5.18 1.34
CA ASN A 73 -7.84 4.01 0.71
C ASN A 73 -8.92 4.36 -0.32
N LEU A 74 -9.27 5.65 -0.47
CA LEU A 74 -10.27 6.05 -1.46
C LEU A 74 -9.79 5.73 -2.88
N PRO A 75 -10.61 5.04 -3.68
CA PRO A 75 -10.27 4.76 -5.07
C PRO A 75 -10.19 6.06 -5.87
N TYR A 76 -9.22 6.12 -6.78
CA TYR A 76 -8.98 7.30 -7.64
C TYR A 76 -8.76 8.62 -6.88
N LEU A 77 -8.20 8.53 -5.66
CA LEU A 77 -7.90 9.70 -4.85
C LEU A 77 -6.83 10.59 -5.49
N PHE A 78 -5.80 9.99 -6.08
CA PHE A 78 -4.66 10.67 -6.69
C PHE A 78 -4.75 10.62 -8.22
N ALA A 79 -4.50 11.77 -8.86
CA ALA A 79 -4.62 11.92 -10.31
C ALA A 79 -3.40 11.41 -11.09
N SER A 80 -2.24 11.32 -10.44
CA SER A 80 -0.98 10.86 -11.03
C SER A 80 0.01 10.43 -9.95
N GLN A 81 1.11 9.77 -10.36
CA GLN A 81 2.22 9.45 -9.46
C GLN A 81 2.85 10.70 -8.86
N ASP A 82 2.97 11.78 -9.65
CA ASP A 82 3.54 13.04 -9.16
C ASP A 82 2.63 13.71 -8.12
N ALA A 83 1.30 13.66 -8.33
CA ALA A 83 0.32 14.16 -7.37
C ALA A 83 0.35 13.33 -6.07
N TYR A 84 0.44 12.00 -6.20
CA TYR A 84 0.59 11.09 -5.06
C TYR A 84 1.86 11.39 -4.27
N ASN A 85 3.02 11.46 -4.94
CA ASN A 85 4.28 11.77 -4.28
C ASN A 85 4.24 13.14 -3.57
N ALA A 86 3.70 14.16 -4.24
CA ALA A 86 3.58 15.50 -3.67
C ALA A 86 2.66 15.54 -2.44
N ALA A 87 1.58 14.76 -2.45
CA ALA A 87 0.67 14.66 -1.32
C ALA A 87 1.30 13.88 -0.15
N MET A 88 1.99 12.79 -0.44
CA MET A 88 2.62 11.96 0.59
C MET A 88 3.88 12.60 1.20
N ASP A 89 4.53 13.52 0.49
CA ASP A 89 5.65 14.33 1.00
C ASP A 89 5.18 15.61 1.74
N ASP A 90 3.88 15.87 1.81
CA ASP A 90 3.31 17.04 2.48
C ASP A 90 2.88 16.72 3.92
N SER A 91 3.62 17.25 4.90
CA SER A 91 3.36 17.01 6.32
C SER A 91 1.97 17.47 6.76
N GLU A 92 1.39 18.51 6.16
CA GLU A 92 0.02 18.96 6.48
C GLU A 92 -1.06 17.95 6.01
N ILE A 93 -0.69 17.03 5.12
CA ILE A 93 -1.54 15.91 4.70
C ILE A 93 -1.28 14.68 5.56
N VAL A 94 -0.01 14.29 5.74
CA VAL A 94 0.31 13.00 6.34
C VAL A 94 0.32 13.02 7.88
N ASP A 95 0.83 14.08 8.52
CA ASP A 95 0.99 14.11 9.98
C ASP A 95 -0.35 13.91 10.73
N PRO A 96 -1.47 14.56 10.37
CA PRO A 96 -2.73 14.33 11.08
C PRO A 96 -3.26 12.90 10.99
N ILE A 97 -2.88 12.18 9.91
CA ILE A 97 -3.25 10.77 9.73
C ILE A 97 -2.27 9.88 10.50
N PHE A 98 -0.98 10.13 10.37
CA PHE A 98 0.10 9.34 10.99
C PHE A 98 0.04 9.37 12.52
N GLU A 99 -0.20 10.53 13.10
CA GLU A 99 -0.34 10.70 14.55
C GLU A 99 -1.64 10.10 15.13
N SER A 100 -2.63 9.81 14.28
CA SER A 100 -3.94 9.34 14.73
C SER A 100 -3.91 8.00 15.45
N THR A 101 -2.87 7.20 15.26
CA THR A 101 -2.68 5.88 15.89
C THR A 101 -1.82 5.92 17.15
N ALA A 102 -1.29 7.07 17.57
CA ALA A 102 -0.47 7.17 18.80
C ALA A 102 -1.21 6.64 20.04
N ARG A 103 -2.53 6.90 20.14
CA ARG A 103 -3.35 6.38 21.23
C ARG A 103 -3.52 4.86 21.19
N ALA A 104 -3.29 4.23 20.05
CA ALA A 104 -3.28 2.79 19.89
C ALA A 104 -1.92 2.15 20.23
N GLY A 105 -0.91 2.95 20.58
CA GLY A 105 0.41 2.49 21.02
C GLY A 105 1.45 2.38 19.89
N PHE A 106 1.15 2.86 18.71
CA PHE A 106 2.09 2.97 17.59
C PHE A 106 1.84 4.25 16.80
N GLU A 107 2.85 4.72 16.10
CA GLU A 107 2.75 5.84 15.18
C GLU A 107 3.41 5.51 13.83
N ALA A 108 2.93 6.15 12.77
CA ALA A 108 3.57 6.08 11.46
C ALA A 108 4.81 6.97 11.46
N VAL A 109 5.94 6.44 10.96
CA VAL A 109 7.22 7.16 10.94
C VAL A 109 7.67 7.53 9.53
N THR A 110 7.22 6.80 8.50
CA THR A 110 7.39 7.18 7.09
C THR A 110 6.45 6.38 6.20
N TRP A 111 6.24 6.88 4.99
CA TRP A 111 5.50 6.19 3.94
C TRP A 111 6.46 5.53 2.93
N ILE A 112 5.96 4.55 2.22
CA ILE A 112 6.67 3.72 1.24
C ILE A 112 5.75 3.61 0.02
N ASP A 113 6.28 3.82 -1.19
CA ASP A 113 5.48 3.63 -2.40
C ASP A 113 5.10 2.15 -2.56
N ALA A 114 3.87 1.91 -2.95
CA ALA A 114 3.36 0.58 -3.24
C ALA A 114 2.73 0.52 -4.64
N GLY A 115 3.01 1.53 -5.46
CA GLY A 115 2.57 1.65 -6.85
C GLY A 115 1.06 1.79 -7.01
N THR A 116 0.63 1.61 -8.24
CA THR A 116 -0.79 1.66 -8.59
C THR A 116 -1.38 0.26 -8.58
N ARG A 117 -2.53 0.13 -7.93
CA ARG A 117 -3.25 -1.15 -7.82
C ARG A 117 -4.19 -1.33 -8.99
N ASN A 118 -4.20 -2.54 -9.53
CA ASN A 118 -4.91 -2.94 -10.74
C ASN A 118 -5.48 -4.35 -10.56
N PHE A 119 -6.57 -4.67 -11.27
CA PHE A 119 -7.15 -6.01 -11.22
C PHE A 119 -6.31 -7.01 -12.01
N TYR A 120 -6.12 -8.21 -11.45
CA TYR A 120 -5.60 -9.36 -12.17
C TYR A 120 -6.42 -10.61 -11.87
N THR A 121 -6.57 -11.45 -12.87
CA THR A 121 -7.50 -12.57 -12.83
C THR A 121 -6.92 -13.84 -13.43
N VAL A 122 -7.44 -14.97 -12.94
CA VAL A 122 -7.03 -16.29 -13.42
C VAL A 122 -7.44 -16.51 -14.88
N SER A 123 -8.65 -16.11 -15.27
CA SER A 123 -9.20 -16.48 -16.59
C SER A 123 -10.11 -15.45 -17.26
N THR A 124 -10.54 -14.39 -16.58
CA THR A 124 -11.50 -13.42 -17.10
C THR A 124 -10.82 -12.08 -17.35
N PRO A 125 -10.70 -11.60 -18.61
CA PRO A 125 -10.18 -10.26 -18.86
C PRO A 125 -11.14 -9.18 -18.34
N ILE A 126 -10.62 -8.13 -17.71
CA ILE A 126 -11.42 -7.00 -17.21
C ILE A 126 -11.19 -5.81 -18.13
N HIS A 127 -12.20 -5.44 -18.89
CA HIS A 127 -12.22 -4.26 -19.77
C HIS A 127 -13.18 -3.19 -19.26
N THR A 128 -14.19 -3.58 -18.46
CA THR A 128 -15.20 -2.70 -17.91
C THR A 128 -15.60 -3.19 -16.51
N PRO A 129 -16.23 -2.35 -15.68
CA PRO A 129 -16.77 -2.81 -14.39
C PRO A 129 -17.72 -4.00 -14.49
N ALA A 130 -18.46 -4.11 -15.61
CA ALA A 130 -19.39 -5.21 -15.82
C ALA A 130 -18.72 -6.58 -15.88
N ASP A 131 -17.43 -6.65 -16.24
CA ASP A 131 -16.66 -7.88 -16.32
C ASP A 131 -16.31 -8.45 -14.93
N LEU A 132 -16.41 -7.62 -13.88
CA LEU A 132 -16.22 -8.05 -12.49
C LEU A 132 -17.42 -8.81 -11.92
N LYS A 133 -18.57 -8.72 -12.58
CA LYS A 133 -19.81 -9.32 -12.08
C LYS A 133 -19.70 -10.83 -11.90
N GLY A 134 -19.92 -11.27 -10.67
CA GLY A 134 -19.90 -12.70 -10.30
C GLY A 134 -18.50 -13.24 -10.04
N LEU A 135 -17.45 -12.43 -10.20
CA LEU A 135 -16.10 -12.82 -9.84
C LEU A 135 -15.86 -12.61 -8.34
N LYS A 136 -15.20 -13.56 -7.71
CA LYS A 136 -14.66 -13.44 -6.35
C LYS A 136 -13.28 -12.81 -6.45
N ILE A 137 -13.18 -11.56 -6.08
CA ILE A 137 -11.92 -10.81 -6.13
C ILE A 137 -11.40 -10.62 -4.71
N ARG A 138 -10.19 -11.10 -4.49
CA ARG A 138 -9.51 -10.80 -3.22
C ARG A 138 -9.23 -9.31 -3.14
N VAL A 139 -9.55 -8.75 -2.01
CA VAL A 139 -9.16 -7.39 -1.61
C VAL A 139 -8.41 -7.43 -0.29
N GLN A 140 -7.74 -6.34 0.07
CA GLN A 140 -7.15 -6.19 1.39
C GLN A 140 -8.25 -6.17 2.47
N GLN A 141 -7.88 -6.46 3.72
CA GLN A 141 -8.80 -6.47 4.87
C GLN A 141 -9.14 -5.04 5.31
N SER A 142 -9.79 -4.30 4.42
CA SER A 142 -10.19 -2.90 4.56
C SER A 142 -11.67 -2.74 4.21
N PRO A 143 -12.48 -2.10 5.06
CA PRO A 143 -13.86 -1.77 4.75
C PRO A 143 -14.02 -0.96 3.45
N THR A 144 -13.11 -0.01 3.20
CA THR A 144 -13.12 0.80 1.97
C THR A 144 -12.88 -0.06 0.73
N ASN A 145 -11.94 -1.00 0.77
CA ASN A 145 -11.66 -1.89 -0.37
C ASN A 145 -12.79 -2.89 -0.61
N VAL A 146 -13.45 -3.35 0.44
CA VAL A 146 -14.68 -4.18 0.31
C VAL A 146 -15.78 -3.38 -0.36
N GLU A 147 -16.05 -2.15 0.10
CA GLU A 147 -17.08 -1.29 -0.50
C GLU A 147 -16.77 -0.96 -1.97
N MET A 148 -15.53 -0.64 -2.30
CA MET A 148 -15.11 -0.41 -3.69
C MET A 148 -15.46 -1.59 -4.58
N MET A 149 -15.08 -2.80 -4.17
CA MET A 149 -15.34 -4.01 -4.96
C MET A 149 -16.83 -4.30 -5.12
N ASP A 150 -17.61 -4.15 -4.06
CA ASP A 150 -19.06 -4.33 -4.09
C ASP A 150 -19.74 -3.33 -5.04
N ARG A 151 -19.30 -2.07 -5.03
CA ARG A 151 -19.82 -1.04 -5.96
C ARG A 151 -19.48 -1.35 -7.41
N LEU A 152 -18.28 -1.85 -7.68
CA LEU A 152 -17.84 -2.27 -9.01
C LEU A 152 -18.54 -3.55 -9.49
N GLY A 153 -19.32 -4.22 -8.62
CA GLY A 153 -20.17 -5.36 -8.97
C GLY A 153 -19.51 -6.72 -8.83
N GLY A 154 -18.28 -6.78 -8.35
CA GLY A 154 -17.60 -8.01 -7.97
C GLY A 154 -18.01 -8.49 -6.57
N SER A 155 -17.50 -9.65 -6.16
CA SER A 155 -17.67 -10.17 -4.80
C SER A 155 -16.35 -10.03 -4.05
N ALA A 156 -16.30 -9.10 -3.09
CA ALA A 156 -15.13 -8.90 -2.26
C ALA A 156 -14.82 -10.13 -1.41
N THR A 157 -13.57 -10.53 -1.40
CA THR A 157 -13.07 -11.65 -0.57
C THR A 157 -11.85 -11.16 0.22
N PRO A 158 -12.04 -10.46 1.35
CA PRO A 158 -10.93 -9.95 2.14
C PRO A 158 -10.13 -11.09 2.77
N MET A 159 -8.80 -11.08 2.56
CA MET A 159 -7.87 -12.05 3.15
C MET A 159 -6.46 -11.51 3.23
N GLY A 160 -5.64 -12.10 4.11
CA GLY A 160 -4.21 -11.82 4.23
C GLY A 160 -3.46 -12.04 2.89
N PHE A 161 -2.36 -11.32 2.71
CA PHE A 161 -1.65 -11.36 1.42
C PHE A 161 -0.96 -12.71 1.19
N GLY A 162 -0.44 -13.34 2.24
CA GLY A 162 0.22 -14.66 2.16
C GLY A 162 -0.69 -15.79 1.67
N ASP A 163 -2.02 -15.65 1.80
CA ASP A 163 -2.99 -16.68 1.38
C ASP A 163 -3.39 -16.56 -0.11
N VAL A 164 -3.10 -15.43 -0.76
CA VAL A 164 -3.64 -15.08 -2.08
C VAL A 164 -3.20 -16.06 -3.17
N TYR A 165 -1.91 -16.40 -3.22
CA TYR A 165 -1.41 -17.35 -4.22
C TYR A 165 -2.16 -18.70 -4.16
N THR A 166 -2.28 -19.27 -2.96
CA THR A 166 -2.98 -20.53 -2.74
C THR A 166 -4.47 -20.44 -3.08
N ALA A 167 -5.11 -19.33 -2.76
CA ALA A 167 -6.52 -19.10 -3.07
C ALA A 167 -6.76 -18.96 -4.59
N LEU A 168 -5.87 -18.27 -5.32
CA LEU A 168 -5.88 -18.21 -6.79
C LEU A 168 -5.65 -19.58 -7.42
N GLN A 169 -4.62 -20.31 -6.97
CA GLN A 169 -4.26 -21.62 -7.48
C GLN A 169 -5.37 -22.66 -7.30
N SER A 170 -6.02 -22.64 -6.12
CA SER A 170 -7.13 -23.54 -5.79
C SER A 170 -8.49 -23.04 -6.33
N LYS A 171 -8.52 -21.88 -6.99
CA LYS A 171 -9.75 -21.25 -7.53
C LYS A 171 -10.81 -20.95 -6.47
N VAL A 172 -10.39 -20.69 -5.25
CA VAL A 172 -11.27 -20.15 -4.18
C VAL A 172 -11.66 -18.71 -4.53
N ILE A 173 -10.75 -17.99 -5.16
CA ILE A 173 -10.96 -16.65 -5.75
C ILE A 173 -10.65 -16.70 -7.26
N ASP A 174 -11.30 -15.80 -8.01
CA ASP A 174 -11.14 -15.67 -9.46
C ASP A 174 -10.05 -14.68 -9.86
N GLY A 175 -9.68 -13.80 -8.93
CA GLY A 175 -8.68 -12.77 -9.12
C GLY A 175 -8.37 -12.03 -7.82
N ALA A 176 -7.51 -11.04 -7.96
CA ALA A 176 -7.14 -10.10 -6.89
C ALA A 176 -6.78 -8.74 -7.51
N GLU A 177 -6.30 -7.82 -6.68
CA GLU A 177 -5.87 -6.51 -7.11
C GLU A 177 -4.56 -6.14 -6.39
N ASN A 178 -3.61 -5.60 -7.12
CA ASN A 178 -2.32 -5.12 -6.60
C ASN A 178 -1.49 -4.50 -7.74
N ASN A 179 -0.25 -4.09 -7.42
CA ASN A 179 0.77 -3.70 -8.38
C ASN A 179 1.39 -4.89 -9.12
N GLU A 180 2.24 -4.62 -10.11
CA GLU A 180 2.85 -5.64 -10.99
C GLU A 180 3.77 -6.62 -10.25
N MET A 181 4.40 -6.20 -9.15
CA MET A 181 5.31 -7.09 -8.42
C MET A 181 4.59 -8.26 -7.75
N ALA A 182 3.29 -8.14 -7.47
CA ALA A 182 2.49 -9.28 -7.03
C ALA A 182 2.51 -10.44 -8.04
N LEU A 183 2.58 -10.14 -9.35
CA LEU A 183 2.66 -11.16 -10.38
C LEU A 183 3.98 -11.94 -10.32
N THR A 184 5.08 -11.26 -10.03
CA THR A 184 6.43 -11.82 -10.16
C THR A 184 7.05 -12.25 -8.84
N SER A 185 7.17 -11.36 -7.85
CA SER A 185 7.80 -11.65 -6.56
C SER A 185 6.93 -12.56 -5.68
N ASN A 186 5.60 -12.48 -5.84
CA ASN A 186 4.65 -13.35 -5.12
C ASN A 186 4.08 -14.48 -5.98
N GLY A 187 4.50 -14.60 -7.25
CA GLY A 187 4.17 -15.69 -8.14
C GLY A 187 2.73 -15.71 -8.66
N HIS A 188 1.93 -14.65 -8.42
CA HIS A 188 0.52 -14.64 -8.84
C HIS A 188 0.37 -14.73 -10.38
N GLY A 189 1.36 -14.25 -11.15
CA GLY A 189 1.42 -14.38 -12.61
C GLY A 189 1.55 -15.82 -13.12
N ASP A 190 1.96 -16.76 -12.27
CA ASP A 190 2.01 -18.19 -12.67
C ASP A 190 0.62 -18.81 -12.79
N VAL A 191 -0.37 -18.21 -12.11
CA VAL A 191 -1.77 -18.69 -12.08
C VAL A 191 -2.75 -17.72 -12.73
N CYS A 192 -2.44 -16.42 -12.78
CA CYS A 192 -3.27 -15.40 -13.42
C CYS A 192 -2.87 -15.19 -14.88
N ARG A 193 -3.86 -14.97 -15.75
CA ARG A 193 -3.66 -14.77 -17.19
C ARG A 193 -3.80 -13.32 -17.64
N PHE A 194 -4.52 -12.52 -16.89
CA PHE A 194 -4.85 -11.15 -17.26
C PHE A 194 -4.47 -10.19 -16.14
N TYR A 195 -3.93 -9.04 -16.51
CA TYR A 195 -3.69 -7.89 -15.64
C TYR A 195 -4.26 -6.65 -16.33
N SER A 196 -5.23 -6.00 -15.69
CA SER A 196 -6.01 -4.90 -16.27
C SER A 196 -5.67 -3.60 -15.58
N TYR A 197 -5.04 -2.69 -16.31
CA TYR A 197 -4.62 -1.38 -15.81
C TYR A 197 -5.81 -0.41 -15.68
N ASP A 198 -6.70 -0.70 -14.75
CA ASP A 198 -7.79 0.19 -14.38
C ASP A 198 -7.35 1.28 -13.37
N MET A 199 -6.19 1.11 -12.75
CA MET A 199 -5.51 2.09 -11.88
C MET A 199 -6.41 2.62 -10.75
N HIS A 200 -7.13 1.72 -10.09
CA HIS A 200 -8.18 2.11 -9.15
C HIS A 200 -7.67 2.72 -7.84
N GLN A 201 -6.46 2.42 -7.39
CA GLN A 201 -5.92 2.94 -6.13
C GLN A 201 -4.40 3.10 -6.16
N MET A 202 -3.91 4.10 -5.41
CA MET A 202 -2.52 4.24 -4.99
C MET A 202 -2.52 4.27 -3.46
N ILE A 203 -2.23 3.13 -2.84
CA ILE A 203 -2.30 2.95 -1.39
C ILE A 203 -0.88 2.82 -0.86
N PRO A 204 -0.41 3.74 0.00
CA PRO A 204 0.94 3.63 0.56
C PRO A 204 1.06 2.43 1.49
N ASP A 205 2.24 1.81 1.51
CA ASP A 205 2.69 1.05 2.65
C ASP A 205 3.28 2.03 3.68
N ILE A 206 3.11 1.76 4.95
CA ILE A 206 3.51 2.65 6.04
C ILE A 206 4.46 1.90 6.97
N LEU A 207 5.62 2.48 7.25
CA LEU A 207 6.47 2.04 8.35
C LEU A 207 5.91 2.64 9.64
N ILE A 208 5.54 1.79 10.56
CA ILE A 208 5.05 2.18 11.88
C ILE A 208 6.03 1.76 12.96
N GLY A 209 6.10 2.53 14.05
CA GLY A 209 6.95 2.27 15.20
C GLY A 209 6.13 2.21 16.49
N ASN A 210 6.57 1.39 17.46
CA ASN A 210 6.01 1.34 18.80
C ASN A 210 6.26 2.65 19.53
N CYS A 211 5.21 3.29 20.07
CA CYS A 211 5.36 4.59 20.76
C CYS A 211 6.30 4.53 21.97
N ALA A 212 6.24 3.47 22.79
CA ALA A 212 7.10 3.36 23.96
C ALA A 212 8.57 3.25 23.57
N PHE A 213 8.90 2.50 22.52
CA PHE A 213 10.27 2.46 21.97
C PHE A 213 10.73 3.84 21.50
N LEU A 214 9.89 4.53 20.74
CA LEU A 214 10.20 5.85 20.18
C LEU A 214 10.35 6.91 21.27
N ASP A 215 9.56 6.85 22.34
CA ASP A 215 9.62 7.75 23.50
C ASP A 215 10.87 7.54 24.37
N GLU A 216 11.46 6.33 24.35
CA GLU A 216 12.70 6.02 25.08
C GLU A 216 13.98 6.50 24.39
N LEU A 217 13.89 6.90 23.11
CA LEU A 217 15.04 7.45 22.37
C LEU A 217 15.44 8.81 22.94
N SER A 218 16.74 9.02 23.16
CA SER A 218 17.26 10.37 23.41
C SER A 218 17.08 11.28 22.19
N GLU A 219 17.17 12.59 22.35
CA GLU A 219 17.06 13.55 21.24
C GLU A 219 18.03 13.24 20.09
N ASP A 220 19.28 12.89 20.41
CA ASP A 220 20.29 12.54 19.40
C ASP A 220 19.95 11.21 18.68
N GLU A 221 19.47 10.22 19.43
CA GLU A 221 19.05 8.95 18.86
C GLU A 221 17.81 9.12 17.98
N ARG A 222 16.82 9.88 18.47
CA ARG A 222 15.59 10.18 17.70
C ARG A 222 15.94 10.82 16.35
N ALA A 223 16.85 11.79 16.33
CA ALA A 223 17.28 12.42 15.08
C ALA A 223 17.91 11.42 14.11
N ILE A 224 18.73 10.47 14.61
CA ILE A 224 19.34 9.43 13.77
C ILE A 224 18.27 8.47 13.22
N PHE A 225 17.29 8.07 14.04
CA PHE A 225 16.18 7.24 13.58
C PHE A 225 15.32 7.95 12.52
N GLU A 226 15.01 9.24 12.71
CA GLU A 226 14.26 10.04 11.74
C GLU A 226 14.98 10.17 10.39
N GLU A 227 16.31 10.39 10.40
CA GLU A 227 17.11 10.33 9.17
C GLU A 227 17.06 8.92 8.53
N GLY A 228 17.06 7.87 9.34
CA GLY A 228 16.92 6.49 8.90
C GLY A 228 15.54 6.23 8.25
N PHE A 229 14.46 6.76 8.82
CA PHE A 229 13.12 6.63 8.23
C PHE A 229 13.01 7.35 6.88
N GLN A 230 13.62 8.54 6.76
CA GLN A 230 13.70 9.24 5.47
C GLN A 230 14.50 8.43 4.45
N LEU A 231 15.59 7.79 4.88
CA LEU A 231 16.40 6.92 4.01
C LEU A 231 15.59 5.75 3.48
N VAL A 232 14.70 5.13 4.28
CA VAL A 232 13.79 4.08 3.80
C VAL A 232 12.98 4.56 2.60
N ASN A 233 12.32 5.71 2.72
CA ASN A 233 11.51 6.27 1.65
C ASN A 233 12.34 6.56 0.39
N LEU A 234 13.51 7.20 0.55
CA LEU A 234 14.37 7.56 -0.58
C LEU A 234 14.91 6.34 -1.33
N VAL A 235 15.42 5.35 -0.63
CA VAL A 235 15.96 4.12 -1.24
C VAL A 235 14.86 3.32 -1.92
N GLU A 236 13.71 3.21 -1.28
CA GLU A 236 12.60 2.45 -1.83
C GLU A 236 12.10 3.07 -3.15
N ARG A 237 11.88 4.38 -3.19
CA ARG A 237 11.45 5.09 -4.42
C ARG A 237 12.47 4.97 -5.54
N GLU A 238 13.79 4.97 -5.23
CA GLU A 238 14.84 4.76 -6.24
C GLU A 238 14.77 3.34 -6.84
N GLU A 239 14.54 2.32 -6.02
CA GLU A 239 14.48 0.93 -6.46
C GLU A 239 13.13 0.56 -7.09
N TRP A 240 12.05 1.28 -6.75
CA TRP A 240 10.69 0.97 -7.19
C TRP A 240 10.53 0.96 -8.71
N GLY A 241 10.95 2.02 -9.39
CA GLY A 241 10.80 2.12 -10.85
C GLY A 241 11.53 0.99 -11.58
N LYS A 242 12.74 0.64 -11.13
CA LYS A 242 13.54 -0.47 -11.70
C LYS A 242 12.82 -1.82 -11.51
N ALA A 243 12.25 -2.04 -10.31
CA ALA A 243 11.57 -3.27 -9.97
C ALA A 243 10.24 -3.45 -10.75
N VAL A 244 9.48 -2.37 -10.92
CA VAL A 244 8.23 -2.38 -11.71
C VAL A 244 8.50 -2.73 -13.17
N ASP A 245 9.51 -2.13 -13.81
CA ASP A 245 9.85 -2.42 -15.21
C ASP A 245 10.29 -3.87 -15.38
N ALA A 246 11.12 -4.38 -14.48
CA ALA A 246 11.53 -5.78 -14.47
C ALA A 246 10.35 -6.74 -14.25
N ALA A 247 9.41 -6.36 -13.36
CA ALA A 247 8.20 -7.15 -13.11
C ALA A 247 7.29 -7.21 -14.33
N LYS A 248 7.07 -6.10 -15.02
CA LYS A 248 6.30 -6.06 -16.28
C LYS A 248 6.90 -6.98 -17.33
N GLU A 249 8.20 -6.86 -17.56
CA GLU A 249 8.91 -7.68 -18.54
C GLU A 249 8.80 -9.17 -18.21
N LYS A 250 9.05 -9.54 -16.95
CA LYS A 250 8.95 -10.96 -16.50
C LYS A 250 7.53 -11.50 -16.60
N ALA A 251 6.52 -10.72 -16.15
CA ALA A 251 5.12 -11.14 -16.20
C ALA A 251 4.67 -11.42 -17.64
N GLN A 252 5.02 -10.55 -18.59
CA GLN A 252 4.63 -10.74 -20.00
C GLN A 252 5.43 -11.83 -20.69
N ASN A 253 6.77 -11.82 -20.59
CA ASN A 253 7.65 -12.63 -21.42
C ASN A 253 7.89 -14.02 -20.83
N VAL A 254 7.81 -14.19 -19.52
CA VAL A 254 8.08 -15.45 -18.83
C VAL A 254 6.80 -16.12 -18.35
N GLN A 255 5.91 -15.36 -17.66
CA GLN A 255 4.69 -15.91 -17.10
C GLN A 255 3.52 -15.89 -18.11
N GLY A 256 3.62 -15.12 -19.20
CA GLY A 256 2.61 -15.05 -20.26
C GLY A 256 1.34 -14.30 -19.84
N VAL A 257 1.46 -13.39 -18.90
CA VAL A 257 0.35 -12.53 -18.47
C VAL A 257 0.01 -11.53 -19.57
N GLN A 258 -1.26 -11.42 -19.92
CA GLN A 258 -1.76 -10.46 -20.90
C GLN A 258 -2.13 -9.15 -20.18
N PHE A 259 -1.48 -8.07 -20.57
CA PHE A 259 -1.77 -6.73 -20.05
C PHE A 259 -2.88 -6.07 -20.86
N LEU A 260 -3.90 -5.59 -20.17
CA LEU A 260 -5.06 -4.92 -20.72
C LEU A 260 -5.09 -3.47 -20.23
N TYR A 261 -5.57 -2.58 -21.06
CA TYR A 261 -5.63 -1.14 -20.77
C TYR A 261 -7.07 -0.64 -20.92
N PRO A 262 -7.96 -0.95 -19.96
CA PRO A 262 -9.32 -0.45 -19.97
C PRO A 262 -9.37 1.07 -19.83
N ASP A 263 -10.47 1.70 -20.29
CA ASP A 263 -10.78 3.07 -19.92
C ASP A 263 -11.08 3.13 -18.40
N PRO A 264 -10.33 3.87 -17.58
CA PRO A 264 -10.58 3.95 -16.15
C PRO A 264 -11.85 4.73 -15.80
N LYS A 265 -12.36 5.57 -16.70
CA LYS A 265 -13.48 6.47 -16.42
C LYS A 265 -14.75 5.78 -15.92
N PRO A 266 -15.22 4.66 -16.52
CA PRO A 266 -16.39 3.94 -15.99
C PRO A 266 -16.22 3.40 -14.57
N PHE A 267 -14.98 3.03 -14.18
CA PHE A 267 -14.66 2.60 -12.82
C PHE A 267 -14.66 3.79 -11.86
N GLN A 268 -14.07 4.92 -12.27
CA GLN A 268 -14.04 6.17 -11.50
C GLN A 268 -15.46 6.65 -11.18
N GLU A 269 -16.35 6.73 -12.17
CA GLU A 269 -17.74 7.20 -12.01
C GLU A 269 -18.51 6.36 -10.98
N ILE A 270 -18.26 5.06 -10.89
CA ILE A 270 -18.88 4.18 -9.91
C ILE A 270 -18.33 4.43 -8.50
N CYS A 271 -17.03 4.72 -8.39
CA CYS A 271 -16.33 4.89 -7.12
C CYS A 271 -16.44 6.31 -6.55
N GLU A 272 -16.61 7.34 -7.40
CA GLU A 272 -16.65 8.76 -7.00
C GLU A 272 -17.57 9.05 -5.79
N PRO A 273 -18.77 8.47 -5.67
CA PRO A 273 -19.64 8.71 -4.51
C PRO A 273 -19.04 8.26 -3.16
N MET A 274 -17.99 7.43 -3.16
CA MET A 274 -17.31 6.99 -1.93
C MET A 274 -16.59 8.15 -1.24
N HIS A 275 -16.04 9.09 -2.02
CA HIS A 275 -15.34 10.24 -1.49
C HIS A 275 -16.24 11.08 -0.59
N GLU A 276 -17.41 11.53 -1.11
CA GLU A 276 -18.32 12.34 -0.31
C GLU A 276 -18.94 11.56 0.85
N LYS A 277 -19.16 10.25 0.70
CA LYS A 277 -19.62 9.39 1.79
C LYS A 277 -18.62 9.41 2.96
N VAL A 278 -17.32 9.18 2.69
CA VAL A 278 -16.25 9.20 3.71
C VAL A 278 -16.13 10.60 4.33
N LEU A 279 -16.12 11.65 3.52
CA LEU A 279 -16.01 13.03 4.01
C LEU A 279 -17.24 13.50 4.81
N SER A 280 -18.40 12.91 4.58
CA SER A 280 -19.60 13.15 5.38
C SER A 280 -19.56 12.38 6.71
N GLN A 281 -18.98 11.18 6.70
CA GLN A 281 -18.81 10.36 7.90
C GLN A 281 -17.68 10.89 8.80
N TYR A 282 -16.60 11.40 8.20
CA TYR A 282 -15.41 11.93 8.87
C TYR A 282 -15.09 13.34 8.38
N PRO A 283 -15.86 14.37 8.84
CA PRO A 283 -15.71 15.74 8.35
C PRO A 283 -14.32 16.35 8.56
N ASP A 284 -13.61 15.90 9.58
CA ASP A 284 -12.26 16.37 9.91
C ASP A 284 -11.20 16.00 8.84
N LEU A 285 -11.50 15.03 7.97
CA LEU A 285 -10.66 14.68 6.84
C LEU A 285 -10.84 15.64 5.63
N ARG A 286 -11.87 16.48 5.62
CA ARG A 286 -12.20 17.36 4.50
C ARG A 286 -11.08 18.37 4.16
N PRO A 287 -10.42 19.04 5.11
CA PRO A 287 -9.29 19.90 4.81
C PRO A 287 -8.11 19.16 4.17
N ILE A 288 -7.80 17.95 4.67
CA ILE A 288 -6.73 17.10 4.14
C ILE A 288 -7.09 16.68 2.71
N TYR A 289 -8.31 16.24 2.47
CA TYR A 289 -8.80 15.89 1.14
C TYR A 289 -8.68 17.08 0.17
N GLN A 290 -9.06 18.29 0.57
CA GLN A 290 -8.95 19.47 -0.27
C GLN A 290 -7.49 19.74 -0.67
N ARG A 291 -6.55 19.59 0.26
CA ARG A 291 -5.12 19.76 -0.02
C ARG A 291 -4.60 18.68 -0.99
N ILE A 292 -5.08 17.43 -0.88
CA ILE A 292 -4.78 16.40 -1.88
C ILE A 292 -5.33 16.82 -3.26
N GLN A 293 -6.54 17.41 -3.33
CA GLN A 293 -7.08 17.89 -4.62
C GLN A 293 -6.27 19.08 -5.19
N GLU A 294 -5.63 19.89 -4.36
CA GLU A 294 -4.69 20.92 -4.82
C GLU A 294 -3.43 20.29 -5.44
N CYS A 295 -2.89 19.21 -4.84
CA CYS A 295 -1.81 18.42 -5.45
C CYS A 295 -2.26 17.83 -6.79
N ASN A 296 -3.44 17.24 -6.86
CA ASN A 296 -4.01 16.71 -8.09
C ASN A 296 -4.11 17.77 -9.20
N ALA A 297 -4.62 18.95 -8.85
CA ALA A 297 -4.75 20.06 -9.81
C ALA A 297 -3.41 20.55 -10.34
N LYS A 298 -2.37 20.55 -9.50
CA LYS A 298 -1.02 21.00 -9.86
C LYS A 298 -0.29 20.00 -10.75
N TYR A 299 -0.51 18.70 -10.54
CA TYR A 299 0.22 17.62 -11.21
C TYR A 299 -0.66 16.76 -12.13
N SER A 300 -1.80 17.30 -12.59
CA SER A 300 -2.65 16.61 -13.58
C SER A 300 -1.92 16.50 -14.92
N PRO A 301 -1.98 15.35 -15.62
CA PRO A 301 -1.46 15.22 -16.96
C PRO A 301 -2.16 16.22 -17.89
N GLY A 302 -1.43 17.19 -18.43
CA GLY A 302 -1.96 18.15 -19.41
C GLY A 302 -1.95 19.62 -18.99
N THR A 303 -1.31 19.98 -17.89
CA THR A 303 -1.13 21.38 -17.44
C THR A 303 0.18 22.02 -17.93
N GLU A 304 0.87 21.42 -18.91
CA GLU A 304 1.98 22.07 -19.66
C GLU A 304 1.53 22.62 -21.01
#